data_f00a68837b78bbe16a0046f338cdd938
#
_entry.id   f00a68837b78bbe16a0046f338cdd938
#
_cell.length_a   1.000
_cell.length_b   1.000
_cell.length_c   1.000
_cell.angle_alpha   90.00
_cell.angle_beta   90.00
_cell.angle_gamma   90.00
#
_symmetry.space_group_name_H-M   'P 1'
#
loop_
_entity.id
_entity.type
_entity.pdbx_description
1 polymer ?
#
loop_
_entity_poly.entity_id
_entity_poly.type
_entity_poly.pdbx_seq_one_letter_code
_entity_poly.pdbx_strand_id
1 'polypeptide(L)'
;MTNSWYDEATTHQHTRRFAMAQNEYTTNRKYRHLTREKRAQIEVLLQLKLPKSRIAREIGIARSTLYNELARGTVQQLGRNLEPYTRYFGDSGQRVYEHRRRNSHCPMKLVKAKKFVSFAVKQILTKHLAPDTICGLAKEKGCFTELVCSKTLYNYIERGLLKARNIDLALKVKRKQHRKGHPQHKRLYGLSIEARPQVVNQREEFGHWEIDTVVGRKESQSVLLTLDERITRFRHIIKIPGRSTQAVEQGLKTLRELYGERFSQVFRSITSDNGSEFASLPQLLSTIPIYYAHPYSAYERGLNEKQNSLIRRFLPKGRSFDVVTDEQIREIQD
;
A
#
# COMPACT_ATOMS: atom_id res chain seq x y z
N MET A 1 -30.36 30.47 -16.78
CA MET A 1 -29.00 31.05 -16.83
C MET A 1 -28.45 31.06 -15.43
N THR A 2 -27.83 29.98 -15.00
CA THR A 2 -27.34 29.83 -13.62
C THR A 2 -26.01 29.11 -13.64
N ASN A 3 -25.00 29.86 -13.28
CA ASN A 3 -23.75 29.49 -12.60
C ASN A 3 -22.99 28.21 -13.01
N SER A 4 -22.34 28.29 -14.18
CA SER A 4 -21.33 27.32 -14.63
C SER A 4 -19.88 27.70 -14.22
N TRP A 5 -19.67 28.70 -13.37
CA TRP A 5 -18.33 29.24 -13.09
C TRP A 5 -17.68 28.73 -11.78
N TYR A 6 -18.43 28.01 -10.93
CA TYR A 6 -17.89 27.52 -9.65
C TYR A 6 -17.25 26.13 -9.71
N ASP A 7 -17.63 25.30 -10.67
CA ASP A 7 -17.12 23.90 -10.73
C ASP A 7 -15.74 23.78 -11.39
N GLU A 8 -15.38 24.65 -12.33
CA GLU A 8 -14.07 24.61 -12.97
C GLU A 8 -12.94 25.12 -12.08
N ALA A 9 -13.21 26.09 -11.21
CA ALA A 9 -12.20 26.64 -10.31
C ALA A 9 -11.77 25.64 -9.22
N THR A 10 -12.70 24.81 -8.72
CA THR A 10 -12.42 23.83 -7.67
C THR A 10 -11.68 22.61 -8.22
N THR A 11 -12.01 22.20 -9.44
CA THR A 11 -11.31 21.07 -10.10
C THR A 11 -9.88 21.44 -10.49
N HIS A 12 -9.65 22.69 -10.94
CA HIS A 12 -8.29 23.17 -11.24
C HIS A 12 -7.43 23.39 -10.01
N GLN A 13 -8.01 23.75 -8.86
CA GLN A 13 -7.25 23.88 -7.61
C GLN A 13 -6.86 22.51 -7.03
N HIS A 14 -7.71 21.49 -7.13
CA HIS A 14 -7.36 20.13 -6.70
C HIS A 14 -6.30 19.49 -7.60
N THR A 15 -6.40 19.66 -8.92
CA THR A 15 -5.38 19.16 -9.85
C THR A 15 -4.04 19.89 -9.70
N ARG A 16 -4.04 21.21 -9.44
CA ARG A 16 -2.80 21.95 -9.16
C ARG A 16 -2.16 21.55 -7.82
N ARG A 17 -2.93 21.27 -6.77
CA ARG A 17 -2.38 20.76 -5.49
C ARG A 17 -1.79 19.36 -5.63
N PHE A 18 -2.41 18.48 -6.39
CA PHE A 18 -1.83 17.15 -6.68
C PHE A 18 -0.57 17.22 -7.56
N ALA A 19 -0.55 18.10 -8.56
CA ALA A 19 0.62 18.32 -9.41
C ALA A 19 1.78 18.99 -8.63
N MET A 20 1.50 19.94 -7.71
CA MET A 20 2.53 20.53 -6.84
C MET A 20 3.09 19.51 -5.85
N ALA A 21 2.27 18.65 -5.24
CA ALA A 21 2.74 17.61 -4.33
C ALA A 21 3.64 16.57 -5.03
N GLN A 22 3.38 16.24 -6.28
CA GLN A 22 4.25 15.37 -7.07
C GLN A 22 5.56 16.06 -7.50
N ASN A 23 5.54 17.36 -7.77
CA ASN A 23 6.75 18.13 -8.17
C ASN A 23 7.67 18.47 -6.99
N GLU A 24 7.18 18.57 -5.75
CA GLU A 24 8.04 18.82 -4.59
C GLU A 24 8.89 17.62 -4.19
N TYR A 25 8.49 16.39 -4.50
CA TYR A 25 9.29 15.19 -4.22
C TYR A 25 10.26 14.77 -5.35
N THR A 26 10.08 15.30 -6.56
CA THR A 26 11.01 15.17 -7.68
C THR A 26 11.71 16.49 -7.96
N THR A 27 12.33 17.12 -6.97
CA THR A 27 13.29 18.17 -7.24
C THR A 27 14.40 17.56 -8.08
N ASN A 28 14.47 17.93 -9.34
CA ASN A 28 15.65 17.77 -10.17
C ASN A 28 16.79 18.49 -9.43
N ARG A 29 17.50 17.76 -8.54
CA ARG A 29 18.63 18.32 -7.82
C ARG A 29 19.67 18.70 -8.87
N LYS A 30 19.76 19.98 -9.18
CA LYS A 30 20.77 20.56 -10.11
C LYS A 30 22.20 20.23 -9.65
N TYR A 31 22.38 19.88 -8.35
CA TYR A 31 23.68 19.58 -7.77
C TYR A 31 23.84 18.09 -7.50
N ARG A 32 24.80 17.48 -8.18
CA ARG A 32 25.23 16.10 -7.93
C ARG A 32 26.57 16.14 -7.19
N HIS A 33 26.69 15.31 -6.14
CA HIS A 33 27.98 15.13 -5.48
C HIS A 33 29.00 14.52 -6.45
N LEU A 34 30.29 14.86 -6.25
CA LEU A 34 31.37 14.22 -6.99
C LEU A 34 31.39 12.73 -6.68
N THR A 35 31.50 11.91 -7.72
CA THR A 35 31.68 10.46 -7.61
C THR A 35 33.17 10.12 -7.42
N ARG A 36 33.45 8.88 -7.02
CA ARG A 36 34.82 8.38 -6.86
C ARG A 36 35.61 8.47 -8.17
N GLU A 37 34.96 8.14 -9.28
CA GLU A 37 35.52 8.19 -10.63
C GLU A 37 35.92 9.62 -11.00
N LYS A 38 35.06 10.61 -10.75
CA LYS A 38 35.38 12.02 -11.00
C LYS A 38 36.55 12.52 -10.15
N ARG A 39 36.72 12.03 -8.92
CA ARG A 39 37.87 12.33 -8.09
C ARG A 39 39.17 11.75 -8.65
N ALA A 40 39.13 10.53 -9.14
CA ALA A 40 40.26 9.92 -9.82
C ALA A 40 40.63 10.68 -11.12
N GLN A 41 39.62 11.12 -11.89
CA GLN A 41 39.85 11.96 -13.08
C GLN A 41 40.52 13.30 -12.71
N ILE A 42 40.06 13.97 -11.64
CA ILE A 42 40.70 15.21 -11.13
C ILE A 42 42.16 14.93 -10.80
N GLU A 43 42.50 13.84 -10.14
CA GLU A 43 43.86 13.50 -9.78
C GLU A 43 44.75 13.33 -11.00
N VAL A 44 44.29 12.60 -12.02
CA VAL A 44 45.02 12.41 -13.28
C VAL A 44 45.24 13.74 -14.03
N LEU A 45 44.19 14.56 -14.13
CA LEU A 45 44.29 15.86 -14.84
C LEU A 45 45.21 16.84 -14.11
N LEU A 46 45.33 16.78 -12.79
CA LEU A 46 46.30 17.54 -12.03
C LEU A 46 47.75 17.04 -12.25
N GLN A 47 47.94 15.72 -12.38
CA GLN A 47 49.24 15.14 -12.74
C GLN A 47 49.71 15.61 -14.12
N LEU A 48 48.79 15.76 -15.07
CA LEU A 48 49.03 16.32 -16.39
C LEU A 48 49.27 17.85 -16.38
N LYS A 49 49.35 18.46 -15.19
CA LYS A 49 49.56 19.91 -14.98
C LYS A 49 48.58 20.81 -15.72
N LEU A 50 47.37 20.36 -15.97
CA LEU A 50 46.32 21.15 -16.61
C LEU A 50 45.87 22.31 -15.69
N PRO A 51 45.51 23.48 -16.24
CA PRO A 51 45.01 24.58 -15.44
C PRO A 51 43.67 24.23 -14.81
N LYS A 52 43.45 24.61 -13.52
CA LYS A 52 42.25 24.28 -12.72
C LYS A 52 40.94 24.68 -13.42
N SER A 53 40.92 25.75 -14.23
CA SER A 53 39.78 26.16 -15.02
C SER A 53 39.38 25.15 -16.09
N ARG A 54 40.40 24.53 -16.73
CA ARG A 54 40.20 23.48 -17.73
C ARG A 54 39.73 22.18 -17.08
N ILE A 55 40.34 21.80 -15.94
CA ILE A 55 39.92 20.63 -15.18
C ILE A 55 38.44 20.75 -14.77
N ALA A 56 38.00 21.91 -14.25
CA ALA A 56 36.61 22.11 -13.86
C ALA A 56 35.64 21.95 -15.06
N ARG A 57 36.04 22.43 -16.24
CA ARG A 57 35.27 22.31 -17.49
C ARG A 57 35.19 20.86 -17.97
N GLU A 58 36.30 20.14 -18.00
CA GLU A 58 36.38 18.73 -18.42
C GLU A 58 35.51 17.82 -17.53
N ILE A 59 35.55 18.02 -16.20
CA ILE A 59 34.77 17.23 -15.24
C ILE A 59 33.28 17.63 -15.22
N GLY A 60 32.95 18.82 -15.77
CA GLY A 60 31.60 19.37 -15.77
C GLY A 60 31.16 19.83 -14.37
N ILE A 61 32.02 20.58 -13.66
CA ILE A 61 31.76 21.11 -12.31
C ILE A 61 32.12 22.59 -12.21
N ALA A 62 31.54 23.30 -11.24
CA ALA A 62 31.91 24.66 -10.93
C ALA A 62 33.36 24.72 -10.40
N ARG A 63 34.08 25.82 -10.68
CA ARG A 63 35.42 26.04 -10.13
C ARG A 63 35.46 25.99 -8.62
N SER A 64 34.47 26.58 -7.94
CA SER A 64 34.33 26.53 -6.49
C SER A 64 34.25 25.10 -5.95
N THR A 65 33.50 24.21 -6.66
CA THR A 65 33.43 22.79 -6.31
C THR A 65 34.78 22.10 -6.45
N LEU A 66 35.53 22.38 -7.49
CA LEU A 66 36.90 21.87 -7.65
C LEU A 66 37.82 22.34 -6.55
N TYR A 67 37.84 23.63 -6.20
CA TYR A 67 38.66 24.14 -5.09
C TYR A 67 38.31 23.52 -3.76
N ASN A 68 37.03 23.38 -3.47
CA ASN A 68 36.55 22.69 -2.26
C ASN A 68 36.99 21.22 -2.21
N GLU A 69 37.03 20.56 -3.37
CA GLU A 69 37.48 19.17 -3.45
C GLU A 69 38.98 19.06 -3.30
N LEU A 70 39.75 19.96 -3.89
CA LEU A 70 41.19 20.02 -3.70
C LEU A 70 41.57 20.25 -2.23
N ALA A 71 40.89 21.15 -1.55
CA ALA A 71 41.07 21.38 -0.11
C ALA A 71 40.77 20.11 0.75
N ARG A 72 39.86 19.24 0.29
CA ARG A 72 39.54 17.97 0.98
C ARG A 72 40.57 16.89 0.76
N GLY A 73 41.09 16.77 -0.46
CA GLY A 73 41.91 15.65 -0.89
C GLY A 73 43.40 15.92 -0.95
N THR A 74 43.81 17.17 -0.73
CA THR A 74 45.24 17.51 -0.69
C THR A 74 45.83 17.13 0.68
N VAL A 75 46.85 16.31 0.64
CA VAL A 75 47.56 15.82 1.82
C VAL A 75 49.04 16.05 1.67
N GLN A 76 49.76 16.24 2.81
CA GLN A 76 51.18 16.31 2.86
C GLN A 76 51.78 14.91 2.98
N GLN A 77 52.76 14.62 2.15
CA GLN A 77 53.47 13.34 2.16
C GLN A 77 54.98 13.61 2.18
N LEU A 78 55.77 12.62 2.53
CA LEU A 78 57.23 12.63 2.46
C LEU A 78 57.70 11.98 1.17
N GLY A 79 58.56 12.66 0.42
CA GLY A 79 59.20 12.12 -0.73
C GLY A 79 60.31 11.12 -0.37
N ARG A 80 60.97 10.55 -1.40
CA ARG A 80 62.08 9.62 -1.20
C ARG A 80 63.23 10.19 -0.37
N ASN A 81 63.46 11.48 -0.42
CA ASN A 81 64.52 12.19 0.32
C ASN A 81 64.01 12.76 1.64
N LEU A 82 62.87 12.29 2.18
CA LEU A 82 62.23 12.82 3.38
C LEU A 82 61.75 14.28 3.26
N GLU A 83 61.74 14.84 2.07
CA GLU A 83 61.21 16.17 1.82
C GLU A 83 59.68 16.17 1.80
N PRO A 84 59.02 17.07 2.53
CA PRO A 84 57.57 17.16 2.51
C PRO A 84 57.05 17.76 1.21
N TYR A 85 56.09 17.09 0.58
CA TYR A 85 55.37 17.61 -0.57
C TYR A 85 53.86 17.50 -0.38
N THR A 86 53.13 18.40 -1.02
CA THR A 86 51.67 18.40 -0.95
C THR A 86 51.09 17.95 -2.33
N ARG A 87 50.19 17.01 -2.26
CA ARG A 87 49.53 16.49 -3.49
C ARG A 87 48.07 16.15 -3.21
N TYR A 88 47.22 16.33 -4.23
CA TYR A 88 45.86 15.88 -4.21
C TYR A 88 45.79 14.37 -4.50
N PHE A 89 45.00 13.65 -3.69
CA PHE A 89 44.65 12.24 -3.89
C PHE A 89 43.12 12.09 -3.87
N GLY A 90 42.56 11.48 -4.94
CA GLY A 90 41.13 11.24 -5.08
C GLY A 90 40.53 10.40 -3.95
N ASP A 91 41.28 9.38 -3.49
CA ASP A 91 40.86 8.53 -2.37
C ASP A 91 40.85 9.26 -1.01
N SER A 92 41.76 10.21 -0.79
CA SER A 92 41.73 11.07 0.40
C SER A 92 40.52 11.98 0.39
N GLY A 93 40.22 12.60 -0.75
CA GLY A 93 39.02 13.41 -0.95
C GLY A 93 37.73 12.60 -0.73
N GLN A 94 37.69 11.36 -1.23
CA GLN A 94 36.58 10.43 -1.02
C GLN A 94 36.40 10.08 0.46
N ARG A 95 37.45 9.76 1.18
CA ARG A 95 37.45 9.42 2.62
C ARG A 95 36.92 10.58 3.45
N VAL A 96 37.39 11.81 3.21
CA VAL A 96 36.91 13.01 3.91
C VAL A 96 35.44 13.29 3.59
N TYR A 97 35.03 13.11 2.33
CA TYR A 97 33.63 13.23 1.92
C TYR A 97 32.75 12.22 2.67
N GLU A 98 33.12 10.94 2.69
CA GLU A 98 32.36 9.90 3.37
C GLU A 98 32.28 10.13 4.87
N HIS A 99 33.39 10.55 5.51
CA HIS A 99 33.39 10.88 6.93
C HIS A 99 32.41 12.02 7.26
N ARG A 100 32.47 13.12 6.51
CA ARG A 100 31.53 14.24 6.69
C ARG A 100 30.09 13.83 6.39
N ARG A 101 29.88 12.93 5.43
CA ARG A 101 28.57 12.45 5.05
C ARG A 101 27.95 11.54 6.12
N ARG A 102 28.75 10.76 6.84
CA ARG A 102 28.26 9.97 7.99
C ARG A 102 27.63 10.86 9.05
N ASN A 103 28.22 12.01 9.34
CA ASN A 103 27.72 12.94 10.34
C ASN A 103 26.43 13.67 9.92
N SER A 104 26.10 13.68 8.60
CA SER A 104 24.86 14.28 8.10
C SER A 104 23.68 13.30 8.01
N HIS A 105 23.88 12.02 8.36
CA HIS A 105 22.80 11.05 8.43
C HIS A 105 22.26 10.91 9.85
N CYS A 106 20.96 11.02 10.00
CA CYS A 106 20.30 10.69 11.25
C CYS A 106 20.56 9.20 11.60
N PRO A 107 21.06 8.87 12.80
CA PRO A 107 21.31 7.49 13.19
C PRO A 107 19.99 6.70 13.17
N MET A 108 20.09 5.41 12.83
CA MET A 108 18.93 4.53 12.79
C MET A 108 18.31 4.42 14.20
N LYS A 109 17.01 4.67 14.29
CA LYS A 109 16.24 4.56 15.54
C LYS A 109 15.95 3.11 15.97
N LEU A 110 16.56 2.11 15.31
CA LEU A 110 16.29 0.70 15.55
C LEU A 110 16.52 0.31 17.02
N VAL A 111 17.62 0.77 17.61
CA VAL A 111 17.98 0.46 18.99
C VAL A 111 17.07 1.20 19.97
N LYS A 112 16.86 2.49 19.78
CA LYS A 112 16.00 3.32 20.64
C LYS A 112 14.56 2.83 20.63
N ALA A 113 14.01 2.52 19.47
CA ALA A 113 12.63 2.03 19.27
C ALA A 113 12.51 0.50 19.33
N LYS A 114 13.45 -0.24 19.95
CA LYS A 114 13.48 -1.72 19.95
C LYS A 114 12.18 -2.34 20.42
N LYS A 115 11.55 -1.82 21.48
CA LYS A 115 10.28 -2.34 22.02
C LYS A 115 9.17 -2.23 20.98
N PHE A 116 9.01 -1.07 20.35
CA PHE A 116 8.02 -0.85 19.29
C PHE A 116 8.30 -1.72 18.05
N VAL A 117 9.56 -1.80 17.61
CA VAL A 117 9.94 -2.60 16.43
C VAL A 117 9.66 -4.10 16.67
N SER A 118 9.96 -4.62 17.85
CA SER A 118 9.65 -6.02 18.22
C SER A 118 8.16 -6.28 18.24
N PHE A 119 7.37 -5.35 18.79
CA PHE A 119 5.91 -5.39 18.73
C PHE A 119 5.41 -5.39 17.28
N ALA A 120 5.93 -4.47 16.44
CA ALA A 120 5.54 -4.36 15.05
C ALA A 120 5.83 -5.65 14.27
N VAL A 121 7.00 -6.25 14.46
CA VAL A 121 7.35 -7.54 13.82
C VAL A 121 6.39 -8.65 14.27
N LYS A 122 6.04 -8.73 15.57
CA LYS A 122 5.06 -9.69 16.06
C LYS A 122 3.71 -9.49 15.39
N GLN A 123 3.18 -8.26 15.32
CA GLN A 123 1.89 -7.98 14.67
C GLN A 123 1.89 -8.30 13.18
N ILE A 124 2.99 -8.05 12.47
CA ILE A 124 3.11 -8.40 11.04
C ILE A 124 3.04 -9.92 10.86
N LEU A 125 3.80 -10.67 11.66
CA LEU A 125 3.93 -12.12 11.48
C LEU A 125 2.72 -12.91 12.00
N THR A 126 2.06 -12.46 13.08
CA THR A 126 0.94 -13.19 13.70
C THR A 126 -0.42 -12.70 13.21
N LYS A 127 -0.63 -11.38 13.12
CA LYS A 127 -1.91 -10.78 12.75
C LYS A 127 -1.95 -10.24 11.31
N HIS A 128 -0.87 -10.40 10.54
CA HIS A 128 -0.74 -9.92 9.15
C HIS A 128 -1.12 -8.45 8.97
N LEU A 129 -0.93 -7.62 10.01
CA LEU A 129 -1.23 -6.19 9.95
C LEU A 129 -0.21 -5.44 9.09
N ALA A 130 -0.68 -4.43 8.36
CA ALA A 130 0.19 -3.56 7.60
C ALA A 130 1.00 -2.63 8.54
N PRO A 131 2.25 -2.27 8.20
CA PRO A 131 3.05 -1.32 8.98
C PRO A 131 2.35 0.01 9.27
N ASP A 132 1.51 0.49 8.35
CA ASP A 132 0.74 1.72 8.53
C ASP A 132 -0.30 1.58 9.64
N THR A 133 -1.04 0.49 9.65
CA THR A 133 -2.03 0.16 10.69
C THR A 133 -1.36 0.05 12.07
N ILE A 134 -0.20 -0.64 12.14
CA ILE A 134 0.54 -0.82 13.40
C ILE A 134 1.02 0.52 13.95
N CYS A 135 1.55 1.40 13.09
CA CYS A 135 1.98 2.73 13.50
C CYS A 135 0.81 3.60 13.96
N GLY A 136 -0.36 3.50 13.30
CA GLY A 136 -1.59 4.18 13.70
C GLY A 136 -2.04 3.75 15.09
N LEU A 137 -2.23 2.46 15.30
CA LEU A 137 -2.64 1.87 16.60
C LEU A 137 -1.66 2.19 17.73
N ALA A 138 -0.34 2.16 17.45
CA ALA A 138 0.66 2.48 18.46
C ALA A 138 0.64 3.95 18.86
N LYS A 139 0.34 4.86 17.95
CA LYS A 139 0.16 6.29 18.25
C LYS A 139 -1.10 6.54 19.06
N GLU A 140 -2.22 5.93 18.67
CA GLU A 140 -3.51 6.07 19.35
C GLU A 140 -3.43 5.58 20.79
N LYS A 141 -2.83 4.41 21.01
CA LYS A 141 -2.70 3.83 22.36
C LYS A 141 -1.63 4.46 23.23
N GLY A 142 -0.70 5.24 22.69
CA GLY A 142 0.37 5.90 23.43
C GLY A 142 1.30 4.95 24.20
N CYS A 143 1.36 3.66 23.85
CA CYS A 143 2.04 2.62 24.64
C CYS A 143 3.57 2.62 24.53
N PHE A 144 4.14 3.45 23.64
CA PHE A 144 5.58 3.45 23.37
C PHE A 144 6.13 4.87 23.43
N THR A 145 7.22 5.06 24.16
CA THR A 145 7.94 6.34 24.25
C THR A 145 8.68 6.68 22.95
N GLU A 146 9.19 5.65 22.26
CA GLU A 146 9.92 5.82 21.00
C GLU A 146 9.23 5.05 19.88
N LEU A 147 8.79 5.78 18.87
CA LEU A 147 8.12 5.23 17.68
C LEU A 147 8.95 5.52 16.42
N VAL A 148 8.82 4.65 15.43
CA VAL A 148 9.25 4.93 14.06
C VAL A 148 8.03 5.04 13.15
N CYS A 149 8.12 5.86 12.09
CA CYS A 149 7.03 5.97 11.13
C CYS A 149 6.94 4.71 10.23
N SER A 150 5.80 4.51 9.61
CA SER A 150 5.54 3.37 8.72
C SER A 150 6.58 3.25 7.60
N LYS A 151 6.99 4.37 6.98
CA LYS A 151 8.06 4.38 5.97
C LYS A 151 9.37 3.83 6.51
N THR A 152 9.72 4.12 7.76
CA THR A 152 10.94 3.60 8.40
C THR A 152 10.83 2.09 8.62
N LEU A 153 9.65 1.58 9.05
CA LEU A 153 9.42 0.14 9.16
C LEU A 153 9.56 -0.57 7.81
N TYR A 154 8.96 -0.04 6.75
CA TYR A 154 9.13 -0.57 5.40
C TYR A 154 10.59 -0.61 4.97
N ASN A 155 11.35 0.47 5.24
CA ASN A 155 12.77 0.52 4.92
C ASN A 155 13.60 -0.51 5.71
N TYR A 156 13.25 -0.77 6.97
CA TYR A 156 13.93 -1.78 7.79
C TYR A 156 13.64 -3.20 7.28
N ILE A 157 12.39 -3.47 6.87
CA ILE A 157 12.00 -4.75 6.26
C ILE A 157 12.74 -4.94 4.92
N GLU A 158 12.77 -3.91 4.07
CA GLU A 158 13.42 -3.96 2.76
C GLU A 158 14.93 -4.19 2.84
N ARG A 159 15.58 -3.61 3.87
CA ARG A 159 17.01 -3.81 4.13
C ARG A 159 17.31 -5.13 4.85
N GLY A 160 16.32 -5.94 5.16
CA GLY A 160 16.50 -7.21 5.87
C GLY A 160 16.94 -7.05 7.34
N LEU A 161 16.70 -5.89 7.96
CA LEU A 161 17.08 -5.63 9.35
C LEU A 161 16.12 -6.24 10.37
N LEU A 162 14.95 -6.72 9.92
CA LEU A 162 13.90 -7.32 10.76
C LEU A 162 13.66 -8.78 10.36
N LYS A 163 13.07 -9.56 11.27
CA LYS A 163 12.62 -10.93 10.97
C LYS A 163 11.48 -10.96 9.93
N ALA A 164 10.63 -9.94 9.93
CA ALA A 164 9.60 -9.76 8.90
C ALA A 164 10.25 -9.42 7.56
N ARG A 165 9.78 -10.06 6.49
CA ARG A 165 10.28 -9.91 5.11
C ARG A 165 9.21 -9.33 4.21
N ASN A 166 9.59 -8.89 3.02
CA ASN A 166 8.65 -8.34 2.03
C ASN A 166 7.51 -9.31 1.66
N ILE A 167 7.75 -10.63 1.75
CA ILE A 167 6.74 -11.66 1.47
C ILE A 167 5.63 -11.68 2.54
N ASP A 168 5.94 -11.27 3.77
CA ASP A 168 5.00 -11.22 4.89
C ASP A 168 4.07 -10.00 4.80
N LEU A 169 4.37 -9.05 3.88
CA LEU A 169 3.57 -7.86 3.63
C LEU A 169 2.51 -8.12 2.55
N ALA A 170 1.25 -7.86 2.88
CA ALA A 170 0.08 -8.24 2.08
C ALA A 170 0.05 -7.77 0.62
N LEU A 171 0.73 -6.67 0.29
CA LEU A 171 0.62 -6.01 -1.02
C LEU A 171 1.93 -5.94 -1.82
N LYS A 172 3.07 -6.32 -1.25
CA LYS A 172 4.38 -6.05 -1.86
C LYS A 172 4.82 -7.07 -2.91
N VAL A 173 4.21 -8.26 -2.94
CA VAL A 173 4.54 -9.31 -3.92
C VAL A 173 3.29 -9.74 -4.69
N LYS A 174 2.91 -8.99 -5.73
CA LYS A 174 1.86 -9.41 -6.67
C LYS A 174 2.48 -9.74 -8.03
N ARG A 175 2.33 -11.00 -8.47
CA ARG A 175 2.56 -11.37 -9.87
C ARG A 175 1.35 -10.95 -10.71
N LYS A 176 1.57 -10.23 -11.83
CA LYS A 176 0.53 -10.02 -12.85
C LYS A 176 0.18 -11.36 -13.47
N GLN A 177 -1.06 -11.81 -13.31
CA GLN A 177 -1.58 -12.95 -14.08
C GLN A 177 -2.24 -12.42 -15.35
N HIS A 178 -1.90 -13.00 -16.49
CA HIS A 178 -2.61 -12.77 -17.76
C HIS A 178 -4.04 -13.28 -17.61
N ARG A 179 -5.02 -12.40 -17.74
CA ARG A 179 -6.43 -12.78 -17.75
C ARG A 179 -6.78 -13.32 -19.16
N LYS A 180 -7.24 -14.56 -19.22
CA LYS A 180 -7.94 -15.09 -20.41
C LYS A 180 -9.31 -14.43 -20.47
N GLY A 181 -9.74 -13.97 -21.66
CA GLY A 181 -11.08 -13.42 -21.85
C GLY A 181 -12.17 -14.43 -21.49
N HIS A 182 -13.20 -13.98 -20.81
CA HIS A 182 -14.33 -14.81 -20.41
C HIS A 182 -15.55 -14.54 -21.31
N PRO A 183 -16.42 -15.54 -21.56
CA PRO A 183 -17.65 -15.34 -22.33
C PRO A 183 -18.60 -14.36 -21.63
N GLN A 184 -19.24 -13.49 -22.39
CA GLN A 184 -20.18 -12.49 -21.84
C GLN A 184 -21.53 -13.15 -21.52
N HIS A 185 -21.91 -13.20 -20.25
CA HIS A 185 -23.28 -13.49 -19.84
C HIS A 185 -24.09 -12.20 -19.82
N LYS A 186 -25.23 -12.19 -20.56
CA LYS A 186 -26.06 -10.99 -20.76
C LYS A 186 -27.27 -10.88 -19.81
N ARG A 187 -27.48 -11.83 -18.88
CA ARG A 187 -28.68 -11.87 -18.04
C ARG A 187 -28.46 -11.17 -16.72
N LEU A 188 -29.33 -10.20 -16.40
CA LEU A 188 -29.45 -9.59 -15.08
C LEU A 188 -30.58 -10.30 -14.31
N TYR A 189 -30.34 -10.62 -13.04
CA TYR A 189 -31.34 -11.28 -12.19
C TYR A 189 -32.30 -10.31 -11.49
N GLY A 190 -32.03 -9.00 -11.53
CA GLY A 190 -32.84 -7.96 -10.90
C GLY A 190 -32.50 -6.57 -11.41
N LEU A 191 -32.60 -5.54 -10.55
CA LEU A 191 -32.32 -4.16 -10.92
C LEU A 191 -30.85 -3.97 -11.32
N SER A 192 -30.61 -3.22 -12.39
CA SER A 192 -29.24 -2.83 -12.77
C SER A 192 -28.64 -1.92 -11.69
N ILE A 193 -27.32 -2.01 -11.51
CA ILE A 193 -26.56 -1.09 -10.64
C ILE A 193 -26.73 0.38 -11.02
N GLU A 194 -27.09 0.67 -12.29
CA GLU A 194 -27.39 2.02 -12.77
C GLU A 194 -28.65 2.61 -12.12
N ALA A 195 -29.62 1.76 -11.72
CA ALA A 195 -30.81 2.19 -11.00
C ALA A 195 -30.56 2.52 -9.52
N ARG A 196 -29.33 2.31 -9.04
CA ARG A 196 -28.95 2.55 -7.66
C ARG A 196 -28.87 4.06 -7.38
N PRO A 197 -29.55 4.57 -6.32
CA PRO A 197 -29.53 5.97 -5.96
C PRO A 197 -28.12 6.54 -5.79
N GLN A 198 -27.93 7.82 -6.13
CA GLN A 198 -26.63 8.46 -6.09
C GLN A 198 -26.08 8.54 -4.65
N VAL A 199 -26.93 8.71 -3.65
CA VAL A 199 -26.57 8.69 -2.22
C VAL A 199 -25.82 7.41 -1.84
N VAL A 200 -26.24 6.26 -2.38
CA VAL A 200 -25.55 4.98 -2.18
C VAL A 200 -24.16 4.97 -2.83
N ASN A 201 -24.04 5.62 -4.00
CA ASN A 201 -22.76 5.72 -4.71
C ASN A 201 -21.79 6.63 -3.97
N GLN A 202 -22.27 7.73 -3.41
CA GLN A 202 -21.50 8.71 -2.63
C GLN A 202 -21.11 8.18 -1.25
N ARG A 203 -21.76 7.09 -0.78
CA ARG A 203 -21.54 6.49 0.55
C ARG A 203 -21.86 7.46 1.70
N GLU A 204 -22.97 8.15 1.60
CA GLU A 204 -23.41 9.14 2.58
C GLU A 204 -24.40 8.55 3.59
N GLU A 205 -25.01 7.41 3.27
CA GLU A 205 -26.03 6.78 4.08
C GLU A 205 -25.66 5.35 4.48
N PHE A 206 -25.84 5.03 5.78
CA PHE A 206 -25.62 3.69 6.33
C PHE A 206 -26.71 2.71 5.88
N GLY A 207 -26.33 1.42 5.78
CA GLY A 207 -27.26 0.32 5.50
C GLY A 207 -27.22 -0.18 4.05
N HIS A 208 -26.25 0.25 3.28
CA HIS A 208 -26.04 -0.20 1.91
C HIS A 208 -24.91 -1.23 1.85
N TRP A 209 -25.25 -2.46 1.50
CA TRP A 209 -24.35 -3.60 1.59
C TRP A 209 -23.93 -4.13 0.22
N GLU A 210 -22.74 -4.69 0.15
CA GLU A 210 -22.26 -5.45 -1.00
C GLU A 210 -22.11 -6.91 -0.59
N ILE A 211 -22.82 -7.83 -1.27
CA ILE A 211 -22.78 -9.27 -1.00
C ILE A 211 -21.84 -9.97 -1.98
N ASP A 212 -21.07 -10.94 -1.51
CA ASP A 212 -20.15 -11.74 -2.31
C ASP A 212 -19.93 -13.14 -1.71
N THR A 213 -19.35 -14.03 -2.49
CA THR A 213 -18.92 -15.35 -2.02
C THR A 213 -17.39 -15.50 -2.16
N VAL A 214 -16.74 -15.94 -1.09
CA VAL A 214 -15.31 -16.26 -1.08
C VAL A 214 -15.16 -17.77 -1.07
N VAL A 215 -14.61 -18.30 -2.18
CA VAL A 215 -14.45 -19.76 -2.39
C VAL A 215 -13.06 -20.19 -1.95
N GLY A 216 -12.94 -21.25 -1.17
CA GLY A 216 -11.69 -21.85 -0.74
C GLY A 216 -11.00 -22.70 -1.82
N ARG A 217 -10.57 -23.89 -1.44
CA ARG A 217 -10.09 -24.93 -2.35
C ARG A 217 -11.26 -25.42 -3.23
N LYS A 218 -10.99 -25.82 -4.46
CA LYS A 218 -12.03 -26.21 -5.44
C LYS A 218 -12.92 -27.38 -4.94
N GLU A 219 -12.37 -28.25 -4.13
CA GLU A 219 -13.07 -29.42 -3.55
C GLU A 219 -13.71 -29.13 -2.18
N SER A 220 -13.58 -27.91 -1.63
CA SER A 220 -14.22 -27.51 -0.39
C SER A 220 -15.72 -27.43 -0.56
N GLN A 221 -16.47 -28.08 0.34
CA GLN A 221 -17.92 -27.99 0.39
C GLN A 221 -18.38 -26.65 0.99
N SER A 222 -17.59 -26.05 1.88
CA SER A 222 -17.92 -24.80 2.53
C SER A 222 -17.40 -23.59 1.75
N VAL A 223 -18.20 -22.52 1.74
CA VAL A 223 -17.91 -21.22 1.16
C VAL A 223 -18.20 -20.14 2.19
N LEU A 224 -17.50 -19.01 2.12
CA LEU A 224 -17.82 -17.87 2.96
C LEU A 224 -18.72 -16.90 2.21
N LEU A 225 -19.91 -16.64 2.73
CA LEU A 225 -20.77 -15.55 2.32
C LEU A 225 -20.31 -14.29 3.05
N THR A 226 -20.07 -13.23 2.32
CA THR A 226 -19.61 -11.95 2.87
C THR A 226 -20.59 -10.84 2.53
N LEU A 227 -20.88 -9.99 3.50
CA LEU A 227 -21.66 -8.76 3.32
C LEU A 227 -20.84 -7.61 3.87
N ASP A 228 -20.51 -6.64 3.01
CA ASP A 228 -19.71 -5.47 3.34
C ASP A 228 -20.59 -4.21 3.38
N GLU A 229 -20.63 -3.53 4.52
CA GLU A 229 -21.28 -2.22 4.62
C GLU A 229 -20.40 -1.14 3.98
N ARG A 230 -21.00 -0.30 3.16
CA ARG A 230 -20.28 0.59 2.23
C ARG A 230 -19.60 1.79 2.89
N ILE A 231 -20.14 2.31 4.01
CA ILE A 231 -19.58 3.45 4.75
C ILE A 231 -18.57 2.97 5.77
N THR A 232 -19.04 2.17 6.71
CA THR A 232 -18.25 1.71 7.86
C THR A 232 -17.19 0.69 7.49
N ARG A 233 -17.41 0.01 6.34
CA ARG A 233 -16.63 -1.16 5.91
C ARG A 233 -16.71 -2.32 6.89
N PHE A 234 -17.72 -2.31 7.74
CA PHE A 234 -18.04 -3.43 8.60
C PHE A 234 -18.44 -4.62 7.72
N ARG A 235 -18.02 -5.80 8.12
CA ARG A 235 -18.21 -7.02 7.34
C ARG A 235 -18.87 -8.10 8.18
N HIS A 236 -19.87 -8.77 7.61
CA HIS A 236 -20.32 -10.08 8.05
C HIS A 236 -19.64 -11.16 7.22
N ILE A 237 -19.15 -12.20 7.90
CA ILE A 237 -18.61 -13.41 7.28
C ILE A 237 -19.39 -14.60 7.82
N ILE A 238 -20.08 -15.34 6.95
CA ILE A 238 -20.91 -16.49 7.31
C ILE A 238 -20.43 -17.70 6.53
N LYS A 239 -20.18 -18.78 7.21
CA LYS A 239 -19.86 -20.07 6.58
C LYS A 239 -21.15 -20.72 6.08
N ILE A 240 -21.23 -21.01 4.77
CA ILE A 240 -22.38 -21.62 4.12
C ILE A 240 -21.98 -22.91 3.42
N PRO A 241 -22.91 -23.89 3.31
CA PRO A 241 -22.63 -25.18 2.68
C PRO A 241 -22.70 -25.06 1.14
N GLY A 242 -21.60 -24.61 0.55
CA GLY A 242 -21.46 -24.52 -0.91
C GLY A 242 -21.89 -23.20 -1.52
N ARG A 243 -21.82 -23.16 -2.86
CA ARG A 243 -22.13 -21.99 -3.69
C ARG A 243 -23.46 -22.22 -4.43
N SER A 244 -24.54 -22.33 -3.69
CA SER A 244 -25.88 -22.48 -4.24
C SER A 244 -26.83 -21.40 -3.72
N THR A 245 -27.92 -21.19 -4.42
CA THR A 245 -28.98 -20.26 -4.03
C THR A 245 -29.51 -20.59 -2.63
N GLN A 246 -29.72 -21.89 -2.32
CA GLN A 246 -30.20 -22.37 -1.03
C GLN A 246 -29.20 -22.10 0.09
N ALA A 247 -27.90 -22.27 -0.18
CA ALA A 247 -26.85 -21.97 0.79
C ALA A 247 -26.80 -20.47 1.14
N VAL A 248 -26.95 -19.60 0.15
CA VAL A 248 -27.05 -18.15 0.35
C VAL A 248 -28.30 -17.78 1.15
N GLU A 249 -29.44 -18.40 0.85
CA GLU A 249 -30.69 -18.23 1.61
C GLU A 249 -30.51 -18.59 3.08
N GLN A 250 -29.87 -19.74 3.36
CA GLN A 250 -29.56 -20.16 4.73
C GLN A 250 -28.68 -19.12 5.47
N GLY A 251 -27.64 -18.61 4.81
CA GLY A 251 -26.77 -17.58 5.38
C GLY A 251 -27.53 -16.27 5.67
N LEU A 252 -28.43 -15.84 4.76
CA LEU A 252 -29.26 -14.65 4.98
C LEU A 252 -30.31 -14.86 6.07
N LYS A 253 -30.82 -16.09 6.24
CA LYS A 253 -31.71 -16.43 7.34
C LYS A 253 -31.01 -16.26 8.69
N THR A 254 -29.78 -16.71 8.81
CA THR A 254 -28.97 -16.50 10.02
C THR A 254 -28.80 -15.00 10.34
N LEU A 255 -28.60 -14.14 9.33
CA LEU A 255 -28.55 -12.69 9.54
C LEU A 255 -29.91 -12.11 9.96
N ARG A 256 -31.00 -12.59 9.37
CA ARG A 256 -32.36 -12.16 9.77
C ARG A 256 -32.65 -12.52 11.23
N GLU A 257 -32.27 -13.70 11.65
CA GLU A 257 -32.41 -14.12 13.03
C GLU A 257 -31.57 -13.29 13.99
N LEU A 258 -30.33 -12.94 13.57
CA LEU A 258 -29.41 -12.10 14.36
C LEU A 258 -29.97 -10.68 14.59
N TYR A 259 -30.56 -10.07 13.57
CA TYR A 259 -31.03 -8.68 13.61
C TYR A 259 -32.51 -8.56 13.97
N GLY A 260 -33.30 -9.62 13.82
CA GLY A 260 -34.73 -9.63 14.11
C GLY A 260 -35.50 -8.52 13.38
N GLU A 261 -36.29 -7.74 14.09
CA GLU A 261 -37.07 -6.64 13.54
C GLU A 261 -36.22 -5.48 12.98
N ARG A 262 -34.96 -5.35 13.42
CA ARG A 262 -34.03 -4.32 12.94
C ARG A 262 -33.42 -4.64 11.60
N PHE A 263 -33.64 -5.85 11.05
CA PHE A 263 -33.02 -6.28 9.81
C PHE A 263 -33.23 -5.28 8.65
N SER A 264 -34.47 -4.81 8.44
CA SER A 264 -34.79 -3.85 7.38
C SER A 264 -34.20 -2.44 7.62
N GLN A 265 -33.90 -2.09 8.87
CA GLN A 265 -33.26 -0.81 9.22
C GLN A 265 -31.76 -0.86 8.94
N VAL A 266 -31.14 -2.02 9.17
CA VAL A 266 -29.69 -2.27 8.96
C VAL A 266 -29.41 -2.56 7.49
N PHE A 267 -30.25 -3.32 6.81
CA PHE A 267 -30.08 -3.71 5.41
C PHE A 267 -31.07 -2.93 4.53
N ARG A 268 -30.70 -1.73 4.10
CA ARG A 268 -31.54 -0.85 3.26
C ARG A 268 -31.44 -1.17 1.78
N SER A 269 -30.28 -1.60 1.29
CA SER A 269 -30.10 -2.15 -0.04
C SER A 269 -28.92 -3.12 -0.09
N ILE A 270 -28.95 -4.03 -1.05
CA ILE A 270 -27.85 -4.97 -1.28
C ILE A 270 -27.43 -4.88 -2.74
N THR A 271 -26.12 -4.80 -2.98
CA THR A 271 -25.52 -4.87 -4.31
C THR A 271 -24.80 -6.21 -4.47
N SER A 272 -25.13 -6.95 -5.54
CA SER A 272 -24.57 -8.25 -5.87
C SER A 272 -23.87 -8.26 -7.22
N ASP A 273 -23.04 -9.28 -7.49
CA ASP A 273 -22.70 -9.63 -8.88
C ASP A 273 -23.81 -10.47 -9.51
N ASN A 274 -23.64 -10.79 -10.80
CA ASN A 274 -24.54 -11.67 -11.53
C ASN A 274 -24.22 -13.16 -11.33
N GLY A 275 -23.80 -13.56 -10.12
CA GLY A 275 -23.62 -14.96 -9.78
C GLY A 275 -24.95 -15.70 -9.72
N SER A 276 -24.99 -16.94 -10.22
CA SER A 276 -26.22 -17.78 -10.19
C SER A 276 -26.69 -18.04 -8.76
N GLU A 277 -25.81 -18.04 -7.79
CA GLU A 277 -26.08 -18.18 -6.36
C GLU A 277 -26.92 -17.03 -5.78
N PHE A 278 -26.90 -15.87 -6.44
CA PHE A 278 -27.63 -14.66 -6.03
C PHE A 278 -28.92 -14.42 -6.81
N ALA A 279 -29.30 -15.35 -7.69
CA ALA A 279 -30.45 -15.18 -8.58
C ALA A 279 -31.79 -15.03 -7.85
N SER A 280 -31.93 -15.60 -6.65
CA SER A 280 -33.18 -15.55 -5.85
C SER A 280 -33.22 -14.39 -4.85
N LEU A 281 -32.17 -13.57 -4.72
CA LEU A 281 -32.16 -12.49 -3.75
C LEU A 281 -33.38 -11.55 -3.81
N PRO A 282 -33.88 -11.13 -4.99
CA PRO A 282 -35.07 -10.26 -5.05
C PRO A 282 -36.34 -10.92 -4.49
N GLN A 283 -36.45 -12.25 -4.61
CA GLN A 283 -37.59 -13.01 -4.09
C GLN A 283 -37.48 -13.23 -2.59
N LEU A 284 -36.26 -13.50 -2.07
CA LEU A 284 -35.96 -13.72 -0.68
C LEU A 284 -36.08 -12.44 0.19
N LEU A 285 -35.68 -11.32 -0.38
CA LEU A 285 -35.60 -10.01 0.27
C LEU A 285 -36.50 -9.00 -0.43
N SER A 286 -37.79 -9.33 -0.60
CA SER A 286 -38.76 -8.53 -1.38
C SER A 286 -38.92 -7.08 -0.89
N THR A 287 -38.60 -6.80 0.38
CA THR A 287 -38.69 -5.45 0.99
C THR A 287 -37.42 -4.64 0.81
N ILE A 288 -36.32 -5.23 0.33
CA ILE A 288 -35.01 -4.60 0.22
C ILE A 288 -34.63 -4.54 -1.25
N PRO A 289 -34.31 -3.36 -1.82
CA PRO A 289 -33.87 -3.27 -3.22
C PRO A 289 -32.52 -3.96 -3.42
N ILE A 290 -32.48 -4.85 -4.44
CA ILE A 290 -31.30 -5.61 -4.83
C ILE A 290 -30.81 -5.09 -6.17
N TYR A 291 -29.56 -4.64 -6.21
CA TYR A 291 -28.88 -4.13 -7.40
C TYR A 291 -27.83 -5.12 -7.88
N TYR A 292 -27.76 -5.33 -9.18
CA TYR A 292 -26.79 -6.23 -9.80
C TYR A 292 -25.77 -5.45 -10.61
N ALA A 293 -24.49 -5.69 -10.33
CA ALA A 293 -23.38 -5.14 -11.09
C ALA A 293 -23.35 -5.71 -12.50
N HIS A 294 -22.80 -4.96 -13.45
CA HIS A 294 -22.64 -5.45 -14.82
C HIS A 294 -21.67 -6.64 -14.87
N PRO A 295 -21.90 -7.59 -15.76
CA PRO A 295 -20.98 -8.69 -15.97
C PRO A 295 -19.55 -8.16 -16.28
N TYR A 296 -18.55 -8.73 -15.63
CA TYR A 296 -17.12 -8.36 -15.77
C TYR A 296 -16.74 -6.95 -15.30
N SER A 297 -17.62 -6.22 -14.65
CA SER A 297 -17.38 -4.87 -14.12
C SER A 297 -16.96 -4.91 -12.65
N ALA A 298 -15.85 -5.59 -12.34
CA ALA A 298 -15.34 -5.74 -10.97
C ALA A 298 -15.08 -4.39 -10.29
N TYR A 299 -14.78 -3.33 -11.06
CA TYR A 299 -14.56 -1.98 -10.55
C TYR A 299 -15.80 -1.37 -9.88
N GLU A 300 -17.02 -1.78 -10.27
CA GLU A 300 -18.28 -1.34 -9.66
C GLU A 300 -18.43 -1.82 -8.21
N ARG A 301 -17.68 -2.88 -7.84
CA ARG A 301 -17.65 -3.53 -6.52
C ARG A 301 -16.24 -3.54 -5.92
N GLY A 302 -15.50 -2.44 -6.08
CA GLY A 302 -14.11 -2.35 -5.64
C GLY A 302 -13.92 -2.54 -4.12
N LEU A 303 -14.97 -2.35 -3.30
CA LEU A 303 -14.93 -2.62 -1.87
C LEU A 303 -14.75 -4.11 -1.61
N ASN A 304 -15.56 -4.98 -2.25
CA ASN A 304 -15.49 -6.43 -2.07
C ASN A 304 -14.12 -7.01 -2.45
N GLU A 305 -13.52 -6.56 -3.58
CA GLU A 305 -12.18 -7.03 -3.96
C GLU A 305 -11.14 -6.74 -2.88
N LYS A 306 -11.18 -5.53 -2.32
CA LYS A 306 -10.26 -5.11 -1.26
C LYS A 306 -10.50 -5.90 0.02
N GLN A 307 -11.73 -6.02 0.44
CA GLN A 307 -12.12 -6.73 1.64
C GLN A 307 -11.86 -8.24 1.53
N ASN A 308 -12.14 -8.86 0.38
CA ASN A 308 -11.80 -10.26 0.13
C ASN A 308 -10.28 -10.49 0.16
N SER A 309 -9.47 -9.49 -0.22
CA SER A 309 -8.02 -9.58 -0.08
C SER A 309 -7.56 -9.61 1.38
N LEU A 310 -8.32 -9.04 2.32
CA LEU A 310 -8.03 -9.13 3.76
C LEU A 310 -8.29 -10.54 4.28
N ILE A 311 -9.46 -11.15 3.93
CA ILE A 311 -9.72 -12.56 4.28
C ILE A 311 -8.60 -13.47 3.77
N ARG A 312 -8.08 -13.21 2.55
CA ARG A 312 -7.02 -14.01 1.94
C ARG A 312 -5.67 -13.94 2.65
N ARG A 313 -5.48 -13.02 3.60
CA ARG A 313 -4.30 -13.02 4.48
C ARG A 313 -4.34 -14.13 5.51
N PHE A 314 -5.52 -14.48 5.98
CA PHE A 314 -5.76 -15.52 6.98
C PHE A 314 -6.11 -16.85 6.31
N LEU A 315 -6.90 -16.78 5.25
CA LEU A 315 -7.38 -17.93 4.47
C LEU A 315 -6.90 -17.84 3.03
N PRO A 316 -5.64 -18.21 2.73
CA PRO A 316 -5.07 -18.14 1.39
C PRO A 316 -5.83 -19.02 0.40
N LYS A 317 -5.72 -18.69 -0.90
CA LYS A 317 -6.30 -19.50 -1.98
C LYS A 317 -5.75 -20.93 -1.90
N GLY A 318 -6.64 -21.90 -2.08
CA GLY A 318 -6.28 -23.32 -2.02
C GLY A 318 -6.41 -23.97 -0.63
N ARG A 319 -6.72 -23.18 0.42
CA ARG A 319 -7.10 -23.74 1.72
C ARG A 319 -8.58 -24.17 1.71
N SER A 320 -8.90 -25.34 2.27
CA SER A 320 -10.29 -25.74 2.49
C SER A 320 -10.92 -24.90 3.60
N PHE A 321 -12.16 -24.48 3.40
CA PHE A 321 -12.92 -23.79 4.44
C PHE A 321 -13.71 -24.74 5.34
N ASP A 322 -13.74 -26.03 5.02
CA ASP A 322 -14.42 -27.04 5.83
C ASP A 322 -13.82 -27.17 7.22
N VAL A 323 -12.48 -26.98 7.32
CA VAL A 323 -11.72 -27.06 8.57
C VAL A 323 -11.66 -25.73 9.34
N VAL A 324 -12.26 -24.68 8.83
CA VAL A 324 -12.28 -23.36 9.49
C VAL A 324 -13.44 -23.32 10.49
N THR A 325 -13.15 -23.00 11.75
CA THR A 325 -14.18 -22.92 12.80
C THR A 325 -14.86 -21.54 12.79
N ASP A 326 -16.05 -21.47 13.41
CA ASP A 326 -16.79 -20.21 13.51
C ASP A 326 -16.05 -19.19 14.39
N GLU A 327 -15.27 -19.64 15.40
CA GLU A 327 -14.41 -18.77 16.20
C GLU A 327 -13.32 -18.12 15.34
N GLN A 328 -12.68 -18.89 14.47
CA GLN A 328 -11.69 -18.35 13.53
C GLN A 328 -12.31 -17.35 12.56
N ILE A 329 -13.54 -17.57 12.12
CA ILE A 329 -14.27 -16.63 11.26
C ILE A 329 -14.55 -15.32 12.00
N ARG A 330 -14.96 -15.38 13.27
CA ARG A 330 -15.15 -14.18 14.10
C ARG A 330 -13.85 -13.40 14.29
N GLU A 331 -12.75 -14.08 14.61
CA GLU A 331 -11.43 -13.44 14.73
C GLU A 331 -10.96 -12.74 13.42
N ILE A 332 -11.40 -13.23 12.27
CA ILE A 332 -11.09 -12.63 10.97
C ILE A 332 -12.03 -11.45 10.68
N GLN A 333 -13.25 -11.49 11.19
CA GLN A 333 -14.24 -10.45 11.03
C GLN A 333 -13.90 -9.20 11.87
N ASP A 334 -13.45 -9.38 13.12
CA ASP A 334 -13.00 -8.36 14.04
C ASP A 334 -11.61 -7.77 13.65
#